data_ad08f41ab7aa61b8866b74c830ff65b4
#
_entry.id   ad08f41ab7aa61b8866b74c830ff65b4
#
_cell.length_a   1.000
_cell.length_b   1.000
_cell.length_c   1.000
_cell.angle_alpha   90.00
_cell.angle_beta   90.00
_cell.angle_gamma   90.00
#
_symmetry.space_group_name_H-M   'P 1'
#
loop_
_entity.id
_entity.type
_entity.pdbx_description
1 polymer ?
#
loop_
_entity_poly.entity_id
_entity_poly.type
_entity_poly.pdbx_seq_one_letter_code
_entity_poly.pdbx_strand_id
1 'polypeptide(L)'
;MNTIYLVTANQQLFESNVYKIISIEESLTIMKDWKMIQFDTETLGKDPHVGKLLLAQFGNIEGTIQIVVDCTTVSIKLYKNVLEENFLIGQNLKFDLQWLYNYEIIPFKVYDTMIVEQLLYLGYPPEYKDPINGISYSLQSIAERRLGIYIDKTIRGEIQWRGIDDSTIKYAAGDVTYLYNIMVSQLKDCTKQNCKVGAKLECDFVPVIAYLEWCGIHLDENKWRAKMDIDKQHLNEAIEDLNKFVISNSKLKEFTYINREGDLFSGFDLTPKCTINWASSNQVIPLLKILGFDTKIQDKETGEDKESAMEKVLKKQKGINDEFLKLYLGEGEPEDEDYYAGYNGSAKVVTSFGQNHLNAINPNTNRIHTVYRQLGCDTGRMSCGSKDNNDDLAKLKKLPINPSAKQKKEGKACPYPNMQQLPADDITRSCFTAPKGYKWCSCDYSAIESRLGADIYKEQSMIDEFIHGSGDMHSLCAYMIYTKEIPRDTPIKDIKKLYPHLRKDVKPIEFSQQLKVFIDN
;
A
#
# COMPACT_ATOMS: atom_id res chain seq x y z
N MET A 1 -41.21 4.63 10.72
CA MET A 1 -40.63 5.79 10.01
C MET A 1 -39.34 6.13 10.74
N ASN A 2 -38.28 6.39 9.99
CA ASN A 2 -37.01 6.83 10.59
C ASN A 2 -37.13 8.29 10.99
N THR A 3 -36.59 8.64 12.14
CA THR A 3 -36.55 10.03 12.62
C THR A 3 -35.14 10.57 12.44
N ILE A 4 -34.98 11.60 11.63
CA ILE A 4 -33.73 12.28 11.41
C ILE A 4 -33.69 13.54 12.26
N TYR A 5 -32.61 13.72 13.01
CA TYR A 5 -32.33 14.94 13.77
C TYR A 5 -31.13 15.65 13.16
N LEU A 6 -31.20 16.97 13.05
CA LEU A 6 -30.10 17.84 12.67
C LEU A 6 -29.62 18.64 13.89
N VAL A 7 -28.31 18.65 14.12
CA VAL A 7 -27.67 19.49 15.13
C VAL A 7 -26.81 20.52 14.40
N THR A 8 -27.20 21.79 14.46
CA THR A 8 -26.52 22.92 13.82
C THR A 8 -26.66 24.18 14.65
N ALA A 9 -25.65 25.07 14.62
CA ALA A 9 -25.78 26.40 15.21
C ALA A 9 -26.55 27.38 14.31
N ASN A 10 -26.68 27.09 13.01
CA ASN A 10 -27.35 27.93 12.01
C ASN A 10 -28.82 27.55 11.82
N GLN A 11 -29.56 27.37 12.88
CA GLN A 11 -30.96 26.88 12.84
C GLN A 11 -31.86 27.65 11.87
N GLN A 12 -31.62 28.97 11.69
CA GLN A 12 -32.42 29.82 10.80
C GLN A 12 -32.27 29.48 9.30
N LEU A 13 -31.24 28.75 8.93
CA LEU A 13 -30.99 28.37 7.53
C LEU A 13 -31.67 27.04 7.14
N PHE A 14 -32.22 26.33 8.12
CA PHE A 14 -32.76 24.99 7.93
C PHE A 14 -34.22 24.92 8.37
N GLU A 15 -35.11 24.75 7.43
CA GLU A 15 -36.53 24.44 7.65
C GLU A 15 -36.94 23.31 6.72
N SER A 16 -37.30 22.15 7.26
CA SER A 16 -37.60 20.97 6.47
C SER A 16 -38.57 20.03 7.18
N ASN A 17 -39.32 19.27 6.37
CA ASN A 17 -40.13 18.14 6.85
C ASN A 17 -39.32 16.81 6.90
N VAL A 18 -38.07 16.84 6.47
CA VAL A 18 -37.20 15.65 6.39
C VAL A 18 -36.55 15.34 7.73
N TYR A 19 -36.23 16.38 8.52
CA TYR A 19 -35.55 16.26 9.82
C TYR A 19 -36.14 17.23 10.83
N LYS A 20 -35.78 16.99 12.10
CA LYS A 20 -36.06 17.95 13.21
C LYS A 20 -34.75 18.52 13.72
N ILE A 21 -34.72 19.83 13.94
CA ILE A 21 -33.54 20.47 14.55
C ILE A 21 -33.64 20.28 16.07
N ILE A 22 -32.52 19.84 16.66
CA ILE A 22 -32.37 19.66 18.10
C ILE A 22 -31.06 20.29 18.60
N SER A 23 -31.00 20.55 19.89
CA SER A 23 -29.79 21.05 20.54
C SER A 23 -28.74 19.93 20.71
N ILE A 24 -27.51 20.32 21.03
CA ILE A 24 -26.43 19.38 21.36
C ILE A 24 -26.81 18.54 22.58
N GLU A 25 -27.35 19.15 23.62
CA GLU A 25 -27.76 18.52 24.86
C GLU A 25 -28.87 17.47 24.62
N GLU A 26 -29.85 17.80 23.79
CA GLU A 26 -30.91 16.87 23.41
C GLU A 26 -30.32 15.68 22.63
N SER A 27 -29.40 15.92 21.71
CA SER A 27 -28.74 14.85 20.94
C SER A 27 -27.93 13.92 21.82
N LEU A 28 -27.16 14.45 22.78
CA LEU A 28 -26.42 13.67 23.75
C LEU A 28 -27.34 12.88 24.69
N THR A 29 -28.50 13.45 25.06
CA THR A 29 -29.51 12.77 25.86
C THR A 29 -30.12 11.58 25.12
N ILE A 30 -30.42 11.72 23.83
CA ILE A 30 -30.91 10.65 22.96
C ILE A 30 -29.88 9.51 22.88
N MET A 31 -28.59 9.83 22.76
CA MET A 31 -27.52 8.85 22.63
C MET A 31 -27.03 8.25 23.95
N LYS A 32 -27.50 8.73 25.10
CA LYS A 32 -26.97 8.36 26.43
C LYS A 32 -26.93 6.87 26.70
N ASP A 33 -27.94 6.14 26.24
CA ASP A 33 -28.07 4.70 26.48
C ASP A 33 -27.59 3.85 25.30
N TRP A 34 -27.10 4.47 24.23
CA TRP A 34 -26.53 3.76 23.12
C TRP A 34 -25.18 3.15 23.51
N LYS A 35 -25.04 1.85 23.34
CA LYS A 35 -23.77 1.13 23.58
C LYS A 35 -23.05 0.82 22.28
N MET A 36 -23.80 0.76 21.20
CA MET A 36 -23.32 0.58 19.83
C MET A 36 -23.92 1.67 18.97
N ILE A 37 -23.11 2.26 18.12
CA ILE A 37 -23.47 3.41 17.31
C ILE A 37 -23.06 3.13 15.86
N GLN A 38 -23.98 3.27 14.92
CA GLN A 38 -23.66 3.32 13.51
C GLN A 38 -23.09 4.70 13.21
N PHE A 39 -21.91 4.75 12.61
CA PHE A 39 -21.15 6.00 12.45
C PHE A 39 -20.57 6.14 11.04
N ASP A 40 -20.61 7.37 10.50
CA ASP A 40 -20.03 7.75 9.22
C ASP A 40 -19.76 9.26 9.21
N THR A 41 -18.98 9.77 8.23
CA THR A 41 -18.67 11.19 8.07
C THR A 41 -18.74 11.66 6.63
N GLU A 42 -19.10 12.93 6.43
CA GLU A 42 -19.01 13.61 5.14
C GLU A 42 -17.95 14.72 5.20
N THR A 43 -17.15 14.84 4.13
CA THR A 43 -15.95 15.67 4.16
C THR A 43 -15.79 16.50 2.89
N LEU A 44 -15.09 17.62 3.00
CA LEU A 44 -14.57 18.36 1.87
C LEU A 44 -13.13 17.91 1.62
N GLY A 45 -12.93 17.14 0.56
CA GLY A 45 -11.65 16.48 0.24
C GLY A 45 -11.51 15.09 0.88
N LYS A 46 -10.40 14.43 0.58
CA LYS A 46 -10.07 13.08 1.08
C LYS A 46 -8.90 13.07 2.05
N ASP A 47 -8.08 14.12 2.06
CA ASP A 47 -6.92 14.25 2.93
C ASP A 47 -7.31 15.01 4.20
N PRO A 48 -7.29 14.37 5.40
CA PRO A 48 -7.70 15.00 6.64
C PRO A 48 -6.79 16.18 7.06
N HIS A 49 -5.56 16.24 6.55
CA HIS A 49 -4.62 17.34 6.84
C HIS A 49 -4.80 18.55 5.92
N VAL A 50 -5.63 18.43 4.88
CA VAL A 50 -5.88 19.49 3.89
C VAL A 50 -7.35 19.87 3.83
N GLY A 51 -8.25 18.90 3.93
CA GLY A 51 -9.69 19.05 3.80
C GLY A 51 -10.39 19.52 5.08
N LYS A 52 -11.71 19.34 5.13
CA LYS A 52 -12.56 19.70 6.26
C LYS A 52 -13.62 18.64 6.52
N LEU A 53 -13.92 18.37 7.80
CA LEU A 53 -15.09 17.60 8.21
C LEU A 53 -16.34 18.49 8.05
N LEU A 54 -17.33 17.99 7.31
CA LEU A 54 -18.58 18.71 7.04
C LEU A 54 -19.73 18.21 7.90
N LEU A 55 -19.98 16.90 7.89
CA LEU A 55 -21.03 16.25 8.68
C LEU A 55 -20.46 15.04 9.44
N ALA A 56 -21.04 14.77 10.61
CA ALA A 56 -20.87 13.50 11.32
C ALA A 56 -22.25 12.93 11.63
N GLN A 57 -22.47 11.68 11.27
CA GLN A 57 -23.76 11.03 11.43
C GLN A 57 -23.69 9.84 12.38
N PHE A 58 -24.71 9.75 13.23
CA PHE A 58 -24.89 8.74 14.26
C PHE A 58 -26.23 8.05 14.08
N GLY A 59 -26.26 6.72 14.06
CA GLY A 59 -27.47 5.92 13.99
C GLY A 59 -27.59 4.98 15.18
N ASN A 60 -28.81 4.76 15.68
CA ASN A 60 -29.06 3.71 16.66
C ASN A 60 -29.04 2.33 15.96
N ILE A 61 -28.90 1.24 16.71
CA ILE A 61 -28.80 -0.13 16.16
C ILE A 61 -30.05 -0.58 15.44
N GLU A 62 -31.21 -0.06 15.79
CA GLU A 62 -32.49 -0.34 15.13
C GLU A 62 -32.62 0.38 13.77
N GLY A 63 -31.74 1.35 13.49
CA GLY A 63 -31.80 2.18 12.27
C GLY A 63 -33.02 3.10 12.21
N THR A 64 -33.65 3.40 13.37
CA THR A 64 -34.85 4.20 13.45
C THR A 64 -34.62 5.65 13.82
N ILE A 65 -33.47 5.95 14.42
CA ILE A 65 -33.04 7.29 14.83
C ILE A 65 -31.68 7.58 14.22
N GLN A 66 -31.57 8.67 13.47
CA GLN A 66 -30.33 9.20 12.92
C GLN A 66 -30.11 10.64 13.41
N ILE A 67 -28.90 10.93 13.86
CA ILE A 67 -28.48 12.28 14.27
C ILE A 67 -27.37 12.71 13.32
N VAL A 68 -27.59 13.81 12.61
CA VAL A 68 -26.63 14.42 11.68
C VAL A 68 -26.13 15.71 12.34
N VAL A 69 -24.83 15.81 12.54
CA VAL A 69 -24.18 16.99 13.14
C VAL A 69 -23.51 17.79 12.04
N ASP A 70 -23.89 19.05 11.91
CA ASP A 70 -23.23 20.02 11.04
C ASP A 70 -21.91 20.47 11.68
N CYS A 71 -20.82 19.80 11.30
CA CYS A 71 -19.47 20.04 11.82
C CYS A 71 -18.87 21.36 11.35
N THR A 72 -19.53 22.07 10.44
CA THR A 72 -19.10 23.43 10.03
C THR A 72 -19.45 24.47 11.07
N THR A 73 -20.45 24.20 11.91
CA THR A 73 -20.99 25.14 12.93
C THR A 73 -20.90 24.56 14.35
N VAL A 74 -20.90 23.23 14.50
CA VAL A 74 -20.83 22.51 15.77
C VAL A 74 -19.54 21.71 15.86
N SER A 75 -18.74 21.88 16.91
CA SER A 75 -17.51 21.12 17.08
C SER A 75 -17.81 19.67 17.41
N ILE A 76 -17.28 18.73 16.61
CA ILE A 76 -17.37 17.30 16.88
C ILE A 76 -16.70 16.89 18.22
N LYS A 77 -15.81 17.70 18.79
CA LYS A 77 -15.22 17.47 20.13
C LYS A 77 -16.26 17.34 21.23
N LEU A 78 -17.44 17.92 21.08
CA LEU A 78 -18.54 17.78 22.04
C LEU A 78 -19.08 16.35 22.14
N TYR A 79 -18.83 15.54 21.14
CA TYR A 79 -19.22 14.13 21.08
C TYR A 79 -18.07 13.17 21.42
N LYS A 80 -16.93 13.67 21.94
CA LYS A 80 -15.75 12.85 22.24
C LYS A 80 -16.07 11.63 23.09
N ASN A 81 -16.75 11.83 24.21
CA ASN A 81 -17.09 10.71 25.11
C ASN A 81 -17.99 9.67 24.42
N VAL A 82 -18.96 10.12 23.63
CA VAL A 82 -19.84 9.24 22.87
C VAL A 82 -19.04 8.38 21.88
N LEU A 83 -18.07 8.97 21.20
CA LEU A 83 -17.25 8.30 20.19
C LEU A 83 -16.19 7.37 20.79
N GLU A 84 -15.61 7.70 21.95
CA GLU A 84 -14.53 6.92 22.57
C GLU A 84 -15.04 5.80 23.49
N GLU A 85 -16.17 6.00 24.15
CA GLU A 85 -16.71 5.02 25.11
C GLU A 85 -17.53 3.91 24.45
N ASN A 86 -18.19 4.22 23.34
CA ASN A 86 -19.10 3.32 22.66
C ASN A 86 -18.43 2.47 21.58
N PHE A 87 -19.13 1.43 21.13
CA PHE A 87 -18.72 0.57 20.03
C PHE A 87 -19.23 1.15 18.71
N LEU A 88 -18.33 1.56 17.81
CA LEU A 88 -18.68 2.15 16.54
C LEU A 88 -18.79 1.09 15.44
N ILE A 89 -19.84 1.14 14.65
CA ILE A 89 -20.08 0.30 13.48
C ILE A 89 -20.10 1.20 12.26
N GLY A 90 -19.20 0.98 11.32
CA GLY A 90 -19.12 1.82 10.12
C GLY A 90 -18.65 1.05 8.88
N GLN A 91 -18.50 1.79 7.81
CA GLN A 91 -18.08 1.28 6.51
C GLN A 91 -16.80 1.99 6.07
N ASN A 92 -15.65 1.29 6.02
CA ASN A 92 -14.35 1.88 5.77
C ASN A 92 -13.97 2.93 6.83
N LEU A 93 -14.23 2.60 8.10
CA LEU A 93 -14.03 3.47 9.26
C LEU A 93 -12.62 4.04 9.37
N LYS A 94 -11.65 3.40 8.78
CA LYS A 94 -10.29 3.94 8.68
C LYS A 94 -10.28 5.38 8.13
N PHE A 95 -11.15 5.69 7.17
CA PHE A 95 -11.29 7.03 6.63
C PHE A 95 -11.85 8.01 7.67
N ASP A 96 -12.94 7.64 8.33
CA ASP A 96 -13.65 8.50 9.28
C ASP A 96 -12.83 8.79 10.53
N LEU A 97 -12.12 7.77 11.04
CA LEU A 97 -11.27 7.91 12.23
C LEU A 97 -10.15 8.94 12.04
N GLN A 98 -9.58 9.04 10.83
CA GLN A 98 -8.52 10.01 10.56
C GLN A 98 -9.01 11.46 10.70
N TRP A 99 -10.27 11.73 10.36
CA TRP A 99 -10.88 13.06 10.59
C TRP A 99 -11.08 13.33 12.06
N LEU A 100 -11.49 12.33 12.86
CA LEU A 100 -11.66 12.45 14.30
C LEU A 100 -10.34 12.74 15.02
N TYR A 101 -9.22 12.19 14.55
CA TYR A 101 -7.89 12.43 15.14
C TYR A 101 -7.48 13.91 15.09
N ASN A 102 -7.94 14.69 14.11
CA ASN A 102 -7.73 16.13 14.08
C ASN A 102 -8.38 16.87 15.26
N TYR A 103 -9.34 16.23 15.90
CA TYR A 103 -10.05 16.76 17.07
C TYR A 103 -9.66 16.05 18.37
N GLU A 104 -8.58 15.25 18.36
CA GLU A 104 -8.10 14.46 19.51
C GLU A 104 -9.14 13.46 20.04
N ILE A 105 -9.95 12.92 19.14
CA ILE A 105 -10.94 11.88 19.41
C ILE A 105 -10.35 10.56 18.87
N ILE A 106 -10.16 9.57 19.75
CA ILE A 106 -9.43 8.33 19.42
C ILE A 106 -10.28 7.10 19.79
N PRO A 107 -11.26 6.72 18.96
CA PRO A 107 -12.06 5.51 19.19
C PRO A 107 -11.22 4.24 18.95
N PHE A 108 -11.39 3.24 19.84
CA PHE A 108 -10.69 1.95 19.75
C PHE A 108 -11.62 0.75 19.52
N LYS A 109 -12.91 0.91 19.84
CA LYS A 109 -13.89 -0.18 19.75
C LYS A 109 -14.68 -0.03 18.46
N VAL A 110 -14.26 -0.72 17.41
CA VAL A 110 -14.86 -0.54 16.08
C VAL A 110 -15.21 -1.87 15.42
N TYR A 111 -16.19 -1.83 14.54
CA TYR A 111 -16.51 -2.87 13.58
C TYR A 111 -16.60 -2.23 12.19
N ASP A 112 -15.76 -2.67 11.28
CA ASP A 112 -15.74 -2.18 9.90
C ASP A 112 -16.39 -3.19 8.96
N THR A 113 -17.56 -2.84 8.42
CA THR A 113 -18.32 -3.72 7.54
C THR A 113 -17.60 -4.02 6.23
N MET A 114 -16.76 -3.10 5.73
CA MET A 114 -15.97 -3.33 4.52
C MET A 114 -14.86 -4.36 4.77
N ILE A 115 -14.13 -4.22 5.86
CA ILE A 115 -13.00 -5.10 6.20
C ILE A 115 -13.49 -6.52 6.46
N VAL A 116 -14.59 -6.67 7.23
CA VAL A 116 -15.15 -8.01 7.47
C VAL A 116 -15.71 -8.64 6.20
N GLU A 117 -16.30 -7.85 5.30
CA GLU A 117 -16.73 -8.37 4.00
C GLU A 117 -15.54 -8.84 3.16
N GLN A 118 -14.44 -8.09 3.13
CA GLN A 118 -13.21 -8.48 2.45
C GLN A 118 -12.64 -9.79 3.03
N LEU A 119 -12.64 -9.93 4.35
CA LEU A 119 -12.18 -11.16 5.02
C LEU A 119 -13.02 -12.37 4.62
N LEU A 120 -14.35 -12.25 4.58
CA LEU A 120 -15.25 -13.33 4.22
C LEU A 120 -15.05 -13.85 2.78
N TYR A 121 -14.54 -13.02 1.89
CA TYR A 121 -14.23 -13.37 0.50
C TYR A 121 -12.74 -13.53 0.21
N LEU A 122 -11.92 -13.52 1.25
CA LEU A 122 -10.48 -13.68 1.10
C LEU A 122 -10.14 -15.08 0.60
N GLY A 123 -9.25 -15.18 -0.39
CA GLY A 123 -8.80 -16.46 -0.96
C GLY A 123 -9.82 -17.16 -1.89
N TYR A 124 -11.01 -16.60 -2.08
CA TYR A 124 -11.93 -17.15 -3.06
C TYR A 124 -11.38 -17.01 -4.48
N PRO A 125 -11.51 -18.07 -5.32
CA PRO A 125 -11.08 -18.01 -6.71
C PRO A 125 -11.80 -16.92 -7.51
N PRO A 126 -11.19 -16.41 -8.60
CA PRO A 126 -11.78 -15.36 -9.44
C PRO A 126 -13.17 -15.67 -10.00
N GLU A 127 -13.50 -16.96 -10.22
CA GLU A 127 -14.81 -17.40 -10.71
C GLU A 127 -15.96 -17.14 -9.72
N TYR A 128 -15.67 -16.97 -8.43
CA TYR A 128 -16.64 -16.54 -7.43
C TYR A 128 -16.73 -15.02 -7.29
N LYS A 129 -15.79 -14.29 -7.92
CA LYS A 129 -15.85 -12.85 -8.09
C LYS A 129 -16.63 -12.59 -9.37
N ASP A 130 -17.48 -11.56 -9.38
CA ASP A 130 -18.19 -11.15 -10.60
C ASP A 130 -17.19 -11.16 -11.78
N PRO A 131 -17.42 -11.94 -12.85
CA PRO A 131 -16.47 -12.11 -13.95
C PRO A 131 -16.17 -10.80 -14.69
N ILE A 132 -17.00 -9.76 -14.53
CA ILE A 132 -16.84 -8.48 -15.21
C ILE A 132 -16.16 -7.44 -14.32
N ASN A 133 -16.50 -7.35 -13.00
CA ASN A 133 -16.08 -6.25 -12.11
C ASN A 133 -15.44 -6.70 -10.80
N GLY A 134 -15.34 -7.97 -10.50
CA GLY A 134 -14.98 -8.51 -9.19
C GLY A 134 -16.03 -8.22 -8.11
N ILE A 135 -15.74 -8.59 -6.85
CA ILE A 135 -16.64 -8.28 -5.74
C ILE A 135 -16.47 -6.82 -5.35
N SER A 136 -17.55 -6.04 -5.44
CA SER A 136 -17.60 -4.69 -4.89
C SER A 136 -17.81 -4.71 -3.38
N TYR A 137 -17.00 -3.96 -2.66
CA TYR A 137 -17.06 -3.77 -1.21
C TYR A 137 -17.64 -2.40 -0.83
N SER A 138 -18.35 -1.72 -1.73
CA SER A 138 -19.09 -0.50 -1.39
C SER A 138 -20.26 -0.79 -0.45
N LEU A 139 -20.65 0.17 0.38
CA LEU A 139 -21.80 0.02 1.30
C LEU A 139 -23.07 -0.41 0.55
N GLN A 140 -23.35 0.18 -0.62
CA GLN A 140 -24.48 -0.18 -1.48
C GLN A 140 -24.42 -1.66 -1.87
N SER A 141 -23.27 -2.13 -2.40
CA SER A 141 -23.14 -3.53 -2.86
C SER A 141 -23.21 -4.53 -1.71
N ILE A 142 -22.71 -4.15 -0.53
CA ILE A 142 -22.80 -4.99 0.68
C ILE A 142 -24.26 -5.05 1.17
N ALA A 143 -24.96 -3.92 1.24
CA ALA A 143 -26.37 -3.87 1.67
C ALA A 143 -27.28 -4.66 0.73
N GLU A 144 -27.07 -4.51 -0.57
CA GLU A 144 -27.82 -5.28 -1.58
C GLU A 144 -27.58 -6.79 -1.45
N ARG A 145 -26.32 -7.21 -1.37
CA ARG A 145 -25.94 -8.63 -1.26
C ARG A 145 -26.42 -9.27 0.03
N ARG A 146 -26.36 -8.54 1.17
CA ARG A 146 -26.65 -9.10 2.48
C ARG A 146 -28.08 -8.91 2.98
N LEU A 147 -28.72 -7.84 2.55
CA LEU A 147 -30.03 -7.44 3.06
C LEU A 147 -31.09 -7.33 1.96
N GLY A 148 -30.71 -7.36 0.68
CA GLY A 148 -31.60 -7.09 -0.45
C GLY A 148 -32.06 -5.62 -0.52
N ILE A 149 -31.31 -4.70 0.09
CA ILE A 149 -31.67 -3.28 0.20
C ILE A 149 -30.83 -2.47 -0.78
N TYR A 150 -31.47 -1.65 -1.60
CA TYR A 150 -30.82 -0.69 -2.45
C TYR A 150 -30.61 0.64 -1.69
N ILE A 151 -29.35 1.11 -1.61
CA ILE A 151 -28.97 2.41 -1.03
C ILE A 151 -28.66 3.34 -2.20
N ASP A 152 -29.41 4.46 -2.30
CA ASP A 152 -29.17 5.46 -3.33
C ASP A 152 -27.87 6.25 -3.03
N LYS A 153 -26.90 6.20 -3.94
CA LYS A 153 -25.62 6.88 -3.86
C LYS A 153 -25.45 7.98 -4.91
N THR A 154 -26.53 8.43 -5.54
CA THR A 154 -26.49 9.45 -6.59
C THR A 154 -25.94 10.78 -6.11
N ILE A 155 -26.14 11.13 -4.82
CA ILE A 155 -25.69 12.39 -4.21
C ILE A 155 -24.24 12.32 -3.71
N ARG A 156 -23.63 11.12 -3.68
CA ARG A 156 -22.25 10.95 -3.23
C ARG A 156 -21.29 11.83 -4.03
N GLY A 157 -20.53 12.68 -3.31
CA GLY A 157 -19.58 13.62 -3.92
C GLY A 157 -20.20 14.96 -4.34
N GLU A 158 -21.52 15.12 -4.29
CA GLU A 158 -22.17 16.40 -4.58
C GLU A 158 -22.09 17.37 -3.40
N ILE A 159 -21.92 16.90 -2.17
CA ILE A 159 -21.83 17.73 -0.97
C ILE A 159 -20.71 18.79 -1.07
N GLN A 160 -19.64 18.48 -1.81
CA GLN A 160 -18.50 19.38 -1.97
C GLN A 160 -18.83 20.70 -2.69
N TRP A 161 -19.84 20.70 -3.55
CA TRP A 161 -20.28 21.88 -4.31
C TRP A 161 -21.74 22.28 -4.01
N ARG A 162 -22.56 21.36 -3.54
CA ARG A 162 -23.94 21.62 -3.12
C ARG A 162 -24.02 22.28 -1.73
N GLY A 163 -23.09 21.92 -0.84
CA GLY A 163 -23.18 22.27 0.56
C GLY A 163 -24.13 21.36 1.34
N ILE A 164 -24.53 21.81 2.53
CA ILE A 164 -25.44 21.08 3.42
C ILE A 164 -26.88 21.52 3.10
N ASP A 165 -27.66 20.60 2.52
CA ASP A 165 -29.08 20.77 2.19
C ASP A 165 -29.89 19.53 2.63
N ASP A 166 -31.21 19.54 2.42
CA ASP A 166 -32.12 18.44 2.78
C ASP A 166 -31.70 17.11 2.14
N SER A 167 -31.20 17.15 0.91
CA SER A 167 -30.78 15.96 0.17
C SER A 167 -29.50 15.37 0.77
N THR A 168 -28.53 16.22 1.11
CA THR A 168 -27.26 15.77 1.72
C THR A 168 -27.47 15.29 3.15
N ILE A 169 -28.36 15.91 3.94
CA ILE A 169 -28.72 15.46 5.29
C ILE A 169 -29.44 14.11 5.24
N LYS A 170 -30.39 13.93 4.31
CA LYS A 170 -31.08 12.66 4.13
C LYS A 170 -30.14 11.55 3.66
N TYR A 171 -29.23 11.87 2.75
CA TYR A 171 -28.21 10.96 2.27
C TYR A 171 -27.28 10.51 3.43
N ALA A 172 -26.71 11.46 4.18
CA ALA A 172 -25.86 11.20 5.33
C ALA A 172 -26.56 10.33 6.39
N ALA A 173 -27.83 10.62 6.71
CA ALA A 173 -28.64 9.80 7.61
C ALA A 173 -28.85 8.35 7.09
N GLY A 174 -28.95 8.20 5.77
CA GLY A 174 -29.09 6.89 5.12
C GLY A 174 -27.89 5.97 5.34
N ASP A 175 -26.67 6.52 5.39
CA ASP A 175 -25.43 5.77 5.50
C ASP A 175 -25.25 5.11 6.88
N VAL A 176 -25.94 5.59 7.91
CA VAL A 176 -25.93 5.01 9.26
C VAL A 176 -27.22 4.29 9.64
N THR A 177 -27.96 3.78 8.66
CA THR A 177 -29.25 3.10 8.90
C THR A 177 -29.12 1.59 8.98
N TYR A 178 -28.22 0.97 8.20
CA TYR A 178 -28.21 -0.48 7.99
C TYR A 178 -26.91 -1.17 8.41
N LEU A 179 -25.92 -0.44 8.93
CA LEU A 179 -24.60 -0.98 9.26
C LEU A 179 -24.66 -2.08 10.33
N TYR A 180 -25.53 -1.93 11.32
CA TYR A 180 -25.75 -2.96 12.35
C TYR A 180 -26.34 -4.24 11.75
N ASN A 181 -27.32 -4.13 10.85
CA ASN A 181 -27.92 -5.29 10.21
C ASN A 181 -26.93 -6.02 9.31
N ILE A 182 -26.06 -5.27 8.63
CA ILE A 182 -24.94 -5.83 7.86
C ILE A 182 -23.99 -6.58 8.79
N MET A 183 -23.56 -5.99 9.90
CA MET A 183 -22.72 -6.62 10.91
C MET A 183 -23.30 -7.93 11.40
N VAL A 184 -24.59 -7.95 11.76
CA VAL A 184 -25.28 -9.18 12.24
C VAL A 184 -25.27 -10.27 11.16
N SER A 185 -25.49 -9.91 9.89
CA SER A 185 -25.43 -10.85 8.75
C SER A 185 -24.00 -11.39 8.59
N GLN A 186 -22.98 -10.53 8.62
CA GLN A 186 -21.58 -10.91 8.48
C GLN A 186 -21.12 -11.84 9.61
N LEU A 187 -21.50 -11.56 10.87
CA LEU A 187 -21.14 -12.39 12.01
C LEU A 187 -21.70 -13.81 11.95
N LYS A 188 -22.88 -14.00 11.32
CA LYS A 188 -23.42 -15.34 11.03
C LYS A 188 -22.50 -16.11 10.08
N ASP A 189 -22.01 -15.47 9.03
CA ASP A 189 -21.11 -16.09 8.07
C ASP A 189 -19.70 -16.30 8.64
N CYS A 190 -19.20 -15.36 9.45
CA CYS A 190 -17.96 -15.56 10.21
C CYS A 190 -18.04 -16.79 11.16
N THR A 191 -19.25 -17.09 11.69
CA THR A 191 -19.46 -18.29 12.48
C THR A 191 -19.36 -19.55 11.64
N LYS A 192 -20.00 -19.55 10.45
CA LYS A 192 -19.99 -20.70 9.52
C LYS A 192 -18.58 -20.98 8.97
N GLN A 193 -17.82 -19.92 8.67
CA GLN A 193 -16.46 -20.02 8.14
C GLN A 193 -15.38 -20.12 9.22
N ASN A 194 -15.75 -20.16 10.51
CA ASN A 194 -14.83 -20.19 11.65
C ASN A 194 -13.80 -19.05 11.66
N CYS A 195 -14.17 -17.84 11.18
CA CYS A 195 -13.25 -16.70 11.08
C CYS A 195 -13.57 -15.53 12.04
N LYS A 196 -14.36 -15.75 13.11
CA LYS A 196 -14.70 -14.70 14.09
C LYS A 196 -13.48 -14.04 14.73
N VAL A 197 -12.46 -14.83 15.04
CA VAL A 197 -11.22 -14.32 15.65
C VAL A 197 -10.49 -13.42 14.65
N GLY A 198 -10.42 -13.82 13.38
CA GLY A 198 -9.86 -13.01 12.32
C GLY A 198 -10.65 -11.71 12.13
N ALA A 199 -11.97 -11.78 12.06
CA ALA A 199 -12.83 -10.60 11.95
C ALA A 199 -12.63 -9.61 13.11
N LYS A 200 -12.50 -10.13 14.35
CA LYS A 200 -12.20 -9.28 15.51
C LYS A 200 -10.81 -8.64 15.38
N LEU A 201 -9.79 -9.42 15.02
CA LEU A 201 -8.42 -8.92 14.85
C LEU A 201 -8.35 -7.81 13.81
N GLU A 202 -8.98 -8.02 12.66
CA GLU A 202 -9.02 -7.03 11.58
C GLU A 202 -9.75 -5.76 12.00
N CYS A 203 -10.86 -5.86 12.73
CA CYS A 203 -11.57 -4.69 13.26
C CYS A 203 -10.75 -3.96 14.34
N ASP A 204 -10.11 -4.67 15.25
CA ASP A 204 -9.23 -4.09 16.28
C ASP A 204 -8.02 -3.36 15.64
N PHE A 205 -7.62 -3.77 14.43
CA PHE A 205 -6.50 -3.19 13.72
C PHE A 205 -6.88 -1.94 12.90
N VAL A 206 -8.15 -1.71 12.58
CA VAL A 206 -8.62 -0.51 11.84
C VAL A 206 -8.16 0.79 12.48
N PRO A 207 -8.32 1.04 13.79
CA PRO A 207 -7.84 2.27 14.42
C PRO A 207 -6.32 2.43 14.34
N VAL A 208 -5.57 1.32 14.41
CA VAL A 208 -4.11 1.33 14.33
C VAL A 208 -3.65 1.78 12.93
N ILE A 209 -4.24 1.22 11.87
CA ILE A 209 -3.95 1.61 10.49
C ILE A 209 -4.37 3.06 10.23
N ALA A 210 -5.55 3.46 10.70
CA ALA A 210 -6.01 4.83 10.59
C ALA A 210 -5.02 5.82 11.22
N TYR A 211 -4.52 5.49 12.41
CA TYR A 211 -3.55 6.31 13.13
C TYR A 211 -2.17 6.32 12.43
N LEU A 212 -1.74 5.19 11.90
CA LEU A 212 -0.50 5.08 11.13
C LEU A 212 -0.52 5.98 9.89
N GLU A 213 -1.61 5.96 9.11
CA GLU A 213 -1.80 6.82 7.94
C GLU A 213 -1.88 8.30 8.33
N TRP A 214 -2.63 8.60 9.39
CA TRP A 214 -2.79 9.96 9.89
C TRP A 214 -1.49 10.54 10.45
N CYS A 215 -0.69 9.75 11.18
CA CYS A 215 0.62 10.17 11.68
C CYS A 215 1.61 10.46 10.55
N GLY A 216 1.60 9.65 9.49
CA GLY A 216 2.57 9.73 8.41
C GLY A 216 4.02 9.52 8.86
N ILE A 217 4.95 9.58 7.93
CA ILE A 217 6.39 9.36 8.14
C ILE A 217 7.20 10.59 7.73
N HIS A 218 8.17 10.98 8.55
CA HIS A 218 9.03 12.11 8.26
C HIS A 218 10.14 11.72 7.29
N LEU A 219 10.28 12.49 6.20
CA LEU A 219 11.34 12.38 5.21
C LEU A 219 12.24 13.62 5.28
N ASP A 220 13.54 13.41 5.47
CA ASP A 220 14.56 14.47 5.39
C ASP A 220 14.78 14.83 3.91
N GLU A 221 14.24 15.98 3.50
CA GLU A 221 14.33 16.44 2.12
C GLU A 221 15.77 16.62 1.62
N ASN A 222 16.68 17.10 2.46
CA ASN A 222 18.06 17.34 2.05
C ASN A 222 18.79 16.02 1.77
N LYS A 223 18.63 15.05 2.65
CA LYS A 223 19.16 13.70 2.44
C LYS A 223 18.56 13.04 1.22
N TRP A 224 17.24 13.18 1.01
CA TRP A 224 16.59 12.62 -0.15
C TRP A 224 17.05 13.24 -1.46
N ARG A 225 17.30 14.56 -1.51
CA ARG A 225 17.87 15.23 -2.68
C ARG A 225 19.28 14.74 -2.98
N ALA A 226 20.13 14.64 -1.95
CA ALA A 226 21.49 14.09 -2.09
C ALA A 226 21.45 12.64 -2.61
N LYS A 227 20.55 11.81 -2.08
CA LYS A 227 20.31 10.45 -2.56
C LYS A 227 19.88 10.45 -4.04
N MET A 228 18.95 11.32 -4.45
CA MET A 228 18.53 11.43 -5.85
C MET A 228 19.68 11.78 -6.82
N ASP A 229 20.65 12.57 -6.37
CA ASP A 229 21.82 12.90 -7.19
C ASP A 229 22.77 11.70 -7.33
N ILE A 230 22.97 10.93 -6.26
CA ILE A 230 23.73 9.67 -6.28
C ILE A 230 23.04 8.65 -7.23
N ASP A 231 21.72 8.49 -7.12
CA ASP A 231 20.96 7.57 -7.99
C ASP A 231 21.09 7.93 -9.48
N LYS A 232 21.05 9.23 -9.81
CA LYS A 232 21.24 9.71 -11.18
C LYS A 232 22.66 9.42 -11.67
N GLN A 233 23.65 9.58 -10.81
CA GLN A 233 25.02 9.25 -11.15
C GLN A 233 25.14 7.75 -11.47
N HIS A 234 24.66 6.87 -10.62
CA HIS A 234 24.67 5.41 -10.87
C HIS A 234 23.93 5.03 -12.16
N LEU A 235 22.79 5.68 -12.45
CA LEU A 235 22.07 5.45 -13.70
C LEU A 235 22.89 5.89 -14.92
N ASN A 236 23.57 7.03 -14.87
CA ASN A 236 24.42 7.52 -15.95
C ASN A 236 25.62 6.58 -16.17
N GLU A 237 26.26 6.12 -15.11
CA GLU A 237 27.36 5.14 -15.16
C GLU A 237 26.87 3.82 -15.82
N ALA A 238 25.73 3.30 -15.42
CA ALA A 238 25.14 2.10 -16.04
C ALA A 238 24.79 2.30 -17.53
N ILE A 239 24.32 3.49 -17.92
CA ILE A 239 24.08 3.85 -19.32
C ILE A 239 25.40 3.91 -20.10
N GLU A 240 26.44 4.51 -19.53
CA GLU A 240 27.76 4.59 -20.16
C GLU A 240 28.36 3.21 -20.37
N ASP A 241 28.25 2.32 -19.42
CA ASP A 241 28.77 0.95 -19.53
C ASP A 241 28.05 0.16 -20.61
N LEU A 242 26.72 0.26 -20.67
CA LEU A 242 25.94 -0.32 -21.78
C LEU A 242 26.32 0.28 -23.13
N ASN A 243 26.54 1.59 -23.21
CA ASN A 243 26.96 2.26 -24.45
C ASN A 243 28.35 1.79 -24.87
N LYS A 244 29.32 1.65 -23.93
CA LYS A 244 30.64 1.07 -24.22
C LYS A 244 30.54 -0.35 -24.74
N PHE A 245 29.67 -1.19 -24.12
CA PHE A 245 29.42 -2.55 -24.60
C PHE A 245 28.90 -2.57 -26.03
N VAL A 246 27.94 -1.71 -26.39
CA VAL A 246 27.40 -1.61 -27.77
C VAL A 246 28.48 -1.17 -28.75
N ILE A 247 29.27 -0.16 -28.39
CA ILE A 247 30.32 0.40 -29.27
C ILE A 247 31.45 -0.62 -29.51
N SER A 248 31.83 -1.39 -28.51
CA SER A 248 32.90 -2.41 -28.59
C SER A 248 32.45 -3.68 -29.32
N ASN A 249 31.15 -3.97 -29.41
CA ASN A 249 30.64 -5.19 -30.00
C ASN A 249 30.44 -5.08 -31.51
N SER A 250 31.22 -5.83 -32.28
CA SER A 250 31.17 -5.79 -33.76
C SER A 250 29.82 -6.18 -34.38
N LYS A 251 28.99 -6.98 -33.65
CA LYS A 251 27.64 -7.36 -34.11
C LYS A 251 26.61 -6.25 -33.94
N LEU A 252 26.91 -5.22 -33.14
CA LEU A 252 25.99 -4.14 -32.76
C LEU A 252 26.29 -2.81 -33.47
N LYS A 253 27.06 -2.83 -34.53
CA LYS A 253 27.46 -1.62 -35.28
C LYS A 253 26.28 -0.79 -35.80
N GLU A 254 25.15 -1.40 -36.12
CA GLU A 254 23.94 -0.70 -36.55
C GLU A 254 23.33 0.23 -35.49
N PHE A 255 23.65 0.00 -34.21
CA PHE A 255 23.23 0.84 -33.09
C PHE A 255 24.26 1.91 -32.70
N THR A 256 25.22 2.18 -33.63
CA THR A 256 26.23 3.19 -33.41
C THR A 256 26.27 4.19 -34.58
N TYR A 257 26.66 5.41 -34.31
CA TYR A 257 26.94 6.40 -35.32
C TYR A 257 28.19 7.20 -34.95
N ILE A 258 28.86 7.75 -35.98
CA ILE A 258 29.96 8.67 -35.78
C ILE A 258 29.43 10.06 -36.05
N ASN A 259 29.44 10.92 -35.03
CA ASN A 259 29.12 12.34 -35.24
C ASN A 259 30.27 13.00 -36.02
N ARG A 260 29.96 13.55 -37.19
CA ARG A 260 30.92 14.25 -38.03
C ARG A 260 30.79 15.76 -37.92
N GLU A 261 30.12 16.25 -36.87
CA GLU A 261 30.03 17.66 -36.57
C GLU A 261 31.36 18.12 -35.95
N GLY A 262 31.98 19.04 -36.61
CA GLY A 262 33.24 19.67 -36.18
C GLY A 262 33.62 20.73 -37.21
N ASP A 263 34.50 21.64 -36.87
CA ASP A 263 35.04 22.62 -37.80
C ASP A 263 36.53 22.35 -38.08
N LEU A 264 37.04 23.03 -39.09
CA LEU A 264 38.41 22.85 -39.57
C LEU A 264 39.45 23.25 -38.49
N PHE A 265 39.07 23.97 -37.44
CA PHE A 265 39.94 24.53 -36.41
C PHE A 265 39.84 23.77 -35.08
N SER A 266 38.68 23.21 -34.76
CA SER A 266 38.44 22.46 -33.50
C SER A 266 38.61 20.93 -33.65
N GLY A 267 38.75 20.44 -34.90
CA GLY A 267 38.80 19.01 -35.22
C GLY A 267 37.43 18.35 -35.24
N PHE A 268 37.38 17.08 -35.69
CA PHE A 268 36.16 16.27 -35.73
C PHE A 268 36.19 15.27 -34.58
N ASP A 269 35.11 15.21 -33.78
CA ASP A 269 34.89 14.11 -32.83
C ASP A 269 34.43 12.87 -33.63
N LEU A 270 35.37 11.96 -33.87
CA LEU A 270 35.11 10.70 -34.58
C LEU A 270 34.80 9.55 -33.65
N THR A 271 34.52 9.82 -32.39
CA THR A 271 34.17 8.78 -31.38
C THR A 271 32.81 8.20 -31.71
N PRO A 272 32.68 6.89 -31.86
CA PRO A 272 31.39 6.25 -32.05
C PRO A 272 30.48 6.50 -30.82
N LYS A 273 29.21 6.82 -31.10
CA LYS A 273 28.18 7.03 -30.06
C LYS A 273 27.06 5.99 -30.21
N CYS A 274 26.54 5.50 -29.09
CA CYS A 274 25.38 4.59 -29.08
C CYS A 274 24.10 5.36 -29.38
N THR A 275 23.21 4.79 -30.22
CA THR A 275 21.92 5.38 -30.59
C THR A 275 20.77 4.89 -29.71
N ILE A 276 20.99 3.89 -28.88
CA ILE A 276 19.92 3.25 -28.10
C ILE A 276 19.42 4.18 -27.00
N ASN A 277 18.12 4.38 -26.98
CA ASN A 277 17.42 4.87 -25.78
C ASN A 277 17.03 3.67 -24.91
N TRP A 278 17.78 3.44 -23.85
CA TRP A 278 17.60 2.29 -22.95
C TRP A 278 16.24 2.25 -22.26
N ALA A 279 15.54 3.38 -22.15
CA ALA A 279 14.17 3.45 -21.63
C ALA A 279 13.10 2.98 -22.64
N SER A 280 13.48 2.71 -23.90
CA SER A 280 12.58 2.32 -24.97
C SER A 280 12.70 0.82 -25.29
N SER A 281 11.75 0.01 -24.86
CA SER A 281 11.71 -1.41 -25.20
C SER A 281 11.76 -1.66 -26.71
N ASN A 282 11.17 -0.78 -27.53
CA ASN A 282 11.19 -0.90 -28.99
C ASN A 282 12.61 -0.76 -29.59
N GLN A 283 13.52 -0.06 -28.90
CA GLN A 283 14.91 0.07 -29.33
C GLN A 283 15.80 -1.02 -28.72
N VAL A 284 15.48 -1.50 -27.52
CA VAL A 284 16.23 -2.55 -26.84
C VAL A 284 15.95 -3.94 -27.41
N ILE A 285 14.70 -4.25 -27.78
CA ILE A 285 14.31 -5.58 -28.30
C ILE A 285 15.11 -6.01 -29.54
N PRO A 286 15.31 -5.17 -30.59
CA PRO A 286 16.14 -5.55 -31.73
C PRO A 286 17.58 -5.92 -31.33
N LEU A 287 18.18 -5.15 -30.42
CA LEU A 287 19.53 -5.44 -29.90
C LEU A 287 19.57 -6.80 -29.18
N LEU A 288 18.57 -7.11 -28.33
CA LEU A 288 18.47 -8.38 -27.63
C LEU A 288 18.44 -9.57 -28.59
N LYS A 289 17.70 -9.45 -29.70
CA LYS A 289 17.62 -10.49 -30.73
C LYS A 289 18.97 -10.75 -31.41
N ILE A 290 19.73 -9.70 -31.69
CA ILE A 290 21.08 -9.85 -32.29
C ILE A 290 22.04 -10.51 -31.30
N LEU A 291 21.87 -10.25 -29.99
CA LEU A 291 22.63 -10.90 -28.95
C LEU A 291 22.19 -12.37 -28.69
N GLY A 292 21.10 -12.82 -29.34
CA GLY A 292 20.63 -14.22 -29.27
C GLY A 292 19.54 -14.47 -28.24
N PHE A 293 18.98 -13.41 -27.60
CA PHE A 293 17.90 -13.58 -26.64
C PHE A 293 16.54 -13.82 -27.31
N ASP A 294 15.76 -14.73 -26.76
CA ASP A 294 14.34 -14.87 -27.10
C ASP A 294 13.53 -13.81 -26.30
N THR A 295 12.87 -12.93 -27.04
CA THR A 295 12.07 -11.85 -26.48
C THR A 295 10.57 -12.13 -26.50
N LYS A 296 10.15 -13.32 -27.00
CA LYS A 296 8.73 -13.68 -27.11
C LYS A 296 8.13 -14.05 -25.77
N ILE A 297 6.95 -13.52 -25.51
CA ILE A 297 6.09 -13.92 -24.39
C ILE A 297 4.65 -14.04 -24.87
N GLN A 298 3.93 -14.99 -24.32
CA GLN A 298 2.50 -15.08 -24.55
C GLN A 298 1.75 -14.13 -23.59
N ASP A 299 0.88 -13.30 -24.15
CA ASP A 299 -0.02 -12.46 -23.36
C ASP A 299 -1.04 -13.37 -22.65
N LYS A 300 -1.18 -13.20 -21.33
CA LYS A 300 -2.06 -14.07 -20.52
C LYS A 300 -3.56 -13.79 -20.75
N GLU A 301 -3.91 -12.60 -21.21
CA GLU A 301 -5.29 -12.18 -21.39
C GLU A 301 -5.77 -12.46 -22.81
N THR A 302 -4.92 -12.19 -23.81
CA THR A 302 -5.28 -12.33 -25.22
C THR A 302 -4.80 -13.65 -25.84
N GLY A 303 -3.82 -14.32 -25.23
CA GLY A 303 -3.15 -15.49 -25.80
C GLY A 303 -2.20 -15.18 -26.97
N GLU A 304 -2.05 -13.91 -27.35
CA GLU A 304 -1.20 -13.49 -28.47
C GLU A 304 0.28 -13.40 -28.09
N ASP A 305 1.15 -13.71 -29.03
CA ASP A 305 2.59 -13.53 -28.85
C ASP A 305 2.94 -12.04 -28.92
N LYS A 306 3.63 -11.54 -27.90
CA LYS A 306 4.22 -10.20 -27.88
C LYS A 306 5.69 -10.26 -27.48
N GLU A 307 6.43 -9.21 -27.83
CA GLU A 307 7.84 -9.08 -27.49
C GLU A 307 8.04 -8.32 -26.18
N SER A 308 9.05 -8.71 -25.41
CA SER A 308 9.31 -8.12 -24.11
C SER A 308 10.80 -8.14 -23.75
N ALA A 309 11.29 -7.01 -23.25
CA ALA A 309 12.60 -6.87 -22.62
C ALA A 309 12.55 -6.97 -21.09
N MET A 310 11.48 -7.57 -20.52
CA MET A 310 11.29 -7.66 -19.08
C MET A 310 12.34 -8.56 -18.43
N GLU A 311 12.80 -8.17 -17.26
CA GLU A 311 13.77 -8.88 -16.43
C GLU A 311 13.44 -10.37 -16.25
N LYS A 312 12.16 -10.72 -15.96
CA LYS A 312 11.72 -12.13 -15.79
C LYS A 312 11.88 -13.00 -17.02
N VAL A 313 11.94 -12.40 -18.22
CA VAL A 313 12.16 -13.10 -19.49
C VAL A 313 13.64 -13.34 -19.69
N LEU A 314 14.44 -12.30 -19.47
CA LEU A 314 15.88 -12.32 -19.72
C LEU A 314 16.63 -13.14 -18.65
N LYS A 315 16.26 -13.08 -17.39
CA LYS A 315 16.89 -13.88 -16.29
C LYS A 315 16.85 -15.39 -16.52
N LYS A 316 15.88 -15.90 -17.30
CA LYS A 316 15.78 -17.32 -17.64
C LYS A 316 16.79 -17.75 -18.69
N GLN A 317 17.50 -16.83 -19.31
CA GLN A 317 18.38 -17.04 -20.46
C GLN A 317 19.86 -16.76 -20.12
N LYS A 318 20.27 -17.06 -18.87
CA LYS A 318 21.68 -17.01 -18.46
C LYS A 318 22.51 -17.94 -19.36
N GLY A 319 23.74 -17.51 -19.68
CA GLY A 319 24.66 -18.23 -20.56
C GLY A 319 24.58 -17.80 -22.05
N ILE A 320 23.60 -16.99 -22.45
CA ILE A 320 23.54 -16.47 -23.84
C ILE A 320 24.52 -15.29 -24.00
N ASN A 321 24.43 -14.30 -23.11
CA ASN A 321 25.35 -13.16 -23.02
C ASN A 321 25.31 -12.60 -21.60
N ASP A 322 26.11 -13.18 -20.71
CA ASP A 322 26.09 -12.85 -19.28
C ASP A 322 26.66 -11.47 -19.01
N GLU A 323 27.62 -11.00 -19.81
CA GLU A 323 28.16 -9.62 -19.72
C GLU A 323 27.05 -8.59 -19.94
N PHE A 324 26.26 -8.75 -21.00
CA PHE A 324 25.12 -7.86 -21.24
C PHE A 324 24.07 -7.96 -20.15
N LEU A 325 23.74 -9.18 -19.69
CA LEU A 325 22.76 -9.38 -18.63
C LEU A 325 23.18 -8.68 -17.33
N LYS A 326 24.45 -8.78 -16.96
CA LYS A 326 24.99 -8.08 -15.80
C LYS A 326 24.84 -6.55 -15.95
N LEU A 327 25.22 -5.97 -17.07
CA LEU A 327 25.11 -4.53 -17.31
C LEU A 327 23.65 -4.06 -17.34
N TYR A 328 22.74 -4.86 -17.90
CA TYR A 328 21.36 -4.47 -18.10
C TYR A 328 20.45 -4.77 -16.89
N LEU A 329 20.59 -5.95 -16.27
CA LEU A 329 19.75 -6.40 -15.16
C LEU A 329 20.39 -6.24 -13.78
N GLY A 330 21.72 -6.12 -13.72
CA GLY A 330 22.47 -6.15 -12.48
C GLY A 330 22.95 -7.56 -12.09
N GLU A 331 23.72 -7.63 -11.01
CA GLU A 331 24.25 -8.85 -10.42
C GLU A 331 24.30 -8.72 -8.88
N GLY A 332 24.08 -9.83 -8.19
CA GLY A 332 24.04 -9.88 -6.73
C GLY A 332 22.73 -9.36 -6.12
N GLU A 333 22.67 -9.35 -4.80
CA GLU A 333 21.57 -8.78 -4.03
C GLU A 333 22.07 -7.51 -3.32
N PRO A 334 21.18 -6.56 -2.97
CA PRO A 334 21.57 -5.27 -2.38
C PRO A 334 22.42 -5.36 -1.10
N GLU A 335 22.41 -6.51 -0.42
CA GLU A 335 23.21 -6.76 0.79
C GLU A 335 24.60 -7.37 0.49
N ASP A 336 24.88 -7.74 -0.76
CA ASP A 336 26.16 -8.35 -1.17
C ASP A 336 27.20 -7.24 -1.43
N GLU A 337 28.47 -7.47 -1.04
CA GLU A 337 29.56 -6.51 -1.25
C GLU A 337 29.82 -6.21 -2.74
N ASP A 338 29.57 -7.19 -3.61
CA ASP A 338 29.78 -7.09 -5.06
C ASP A 338 28.47 -6.74 -5.82
N TYR A 339 27.47 -6.18 -5.11
CA TYR A 339 26.20 -5.81 -5.72
C TYR A 339 26.36 -4.77 -6.81
N TYR A 340 25.79 -5.05 -7.98
CA TYR A 340 25.71 -4.12 -9.11
C TYR A 340 24.25 -4.04 -9.60
N ALA A 341 23.63 -2.88 -9.46
CA ALA A 341 22.21 -2.67 -9.78
C ALA A 341 21.89 -2.80 -11.28
N GLY A 342 22.88 -2.61 -12.14
CA GLY A 342 22.69 -2.53 -13.58
C GLY A 342 21.77 -1.37 -13.99
N TYR A 343 21.47 -1.30 -15.28
CA TYR A 343 20.58 -0.26 -15.80
C TYR A 343 19.16 -0.34 -15.24
N ASN A 344 18.56 -1.54 -15.23
CA ASN A 344 17.16 -1.70 -14.80
C ASN A 344 16.95 -1.35 -13.33
N GLY A 345 17.87 -1.78 -12.45
CA GLY A 345 17.84 -1.43 -11.03
C GLY A 345 17.97 0.08 -10.81
N SER A 346 18.99 0.70 -11.42
CA SER A 346 19.25 2.14 -11.31
C SER A 346 18.10 2.98 -11.88
N ALA A 347 17.57 2.62 -13.06
CA ALA A 347 16.42 3.30 -13.67
C ALA A 347 15.16 3.19 -12.82
N LYS A 348 14.91 2.01 -12.18
CA LYS A 348 13.80 1.80 -11.26
C LYS A 348 13.91 2.71 -10.04
N VAL A 349 15.09 2.82 -9.46
CA VAL A 349 15.31 3.67 -8.28
C VAL A 349 15.06 5.14 -8.61
N VAL A 350 15.65 5.66 -9.70
CA VAL A 350 15.46 7.05 -10.13
C VAL A 350 13.99 7.37 -10.42
N THR A 351 13.26 6.47 -11.08
CA THR A 351 11.88 6.72 -11.49
C THR A 351 10.87 6.53 -10.36
N SER A 352 11.09 5.53 -9.50
CA SER A 352 10.14 5.16 -8.45
C SER A 352 10.38 5.92 -7.14
N PHE A 353 11.64 6.25 -6.83
CA PHE A 353 12.07 6.85 -5.56
C PHE A 353 12.72 8.23 -5.76
N GLY A 354 12.15 9.05 -6.64
CA GLY A 354 12.64 10.37 -7.00
C GLY A 354 11.76 11.52 -6.50
N GLN A 355 11.55 12.52 -7.36
CA GLN A 355 10.83 13.77 -7.06
C GLN A 355 9.40 13.55 -6.55
N ASN A 356 8.70 12.50 -7.01
CA ASN A 356 7.35 12.22 -6.56
C ASN A 356 7.24 11.93 -5.04
N HIS A 357 8.30 11.40 -4.41
CA HIS A 357 8.34 11.24 -2.95
C HIS A 357 8.42 12.60 -2.24
N LEU A 358 9.20 13.55 -2.76
CA LEU A 358 9.23 14.92 -2.24
C LEU A 358 7.88 15.63 -2.41
N ASN A 359 7.20 15.35 -3.52
CA ASN A 359 5.87 15.90 -3.74
C ASN A 359 4.83 15.31 -2.77
N ALA A 360 5.02 14.10 -2.29
CA ALA A 360 4.14 13.45 -1.32
C ALA A 360 4.28 14.00 0.12
N ILE A 361 5.29 14.83 0.40
CA ILE A 361 5.41 15.50 1.70
C ILE A 361 4.29 16.55 1.83
N ASN A 362 3.45 16.38 2.84
CA ASN A 362 2.40 17.34 3.16
C ASN A 362 3.03 18.55 3.90
N PRO A 363 2.86 19.80 3.41
CA PRO A 363 3.49 20.97 4.02
C PRO A 363 2.92 21.33 5.41
N ASN A 364 1.70 20.89 5.74
CA ASN A 364 1.06 21.16 7.02
C ASN A 364 1.64 20.28 8.14
N THR A 365 2.09 19.05 7.81
CA THR A 365 2.61 18.08 8.78
C THR A 365 4.10 17.84 8.64
N ASN A 366 4.70 18.24 7.52
CA ASN A 366 6.07 17.91 7.12
C ASN A 366 6.34 16.39 7.06
N ARG A 367 5.31 15.61 6.66
CA ARG A 367 5.35 14.15 6.59
C ARG A 367 4.72 13.63 5.31
N ILE A 368 5.08 12.42 4.94
CA ILE A 368 4.42 11.66 3.89
C ILE A 368 3.28 10.86 4.54
N HIS A 369 2.07 11.04 4.06
CA HIS A 369 0.89 10.26 4.42
C HIS A 369 0.57 9.32 3.26
N THR A 370 0.78 8.03 3.48
CA THR A 370 0.46 7.00 2.48
C THR A 370 -0.77 6.22 2.88
N VAL A 371 -1.23 5.31 2.03
CA VAL A 371 -2.42 4.50 2.24
C VAL A 371 -2.03 3.05 2.45
N TYR A 372 -2.58 2.41 3.48
CA TYR A 372 -2.43 0.98 3.72
C TYR A 372 -3.78 0.27 3.54
N ARG A 373 -3.75 -0.91 2.91
CA ARG A 373 -4.92 -1.77 2.75
C ARG A 373 -4.68 -3.04 3.54
N GLN A 374 -5.49 -3.29 4.58
CA GLN A 374 -5.34 -4.42 5.48
C GLN A 374 -5.34 -5.75 4.73
N LEU A 375 -6.38 -6.06 4.04
CA LEU A 375 -6.54 -7.28 3.24
C LEU A 375 -6.21 -6.99 1.76
N GLY A 376 -5.08 -6.31 1.50
CA GLY A 376 -4.71 -5.82 0.17
C GLY A 376 -4.17 -6.88 -0.78
N CYS A 377 -3.84 -8.07 -0.28
CA CYS A 377 -3.36 -9.22 -1.05
C CYS A 377 -4.29 -10.42 -0.85
N ASP A 378 -4.35 -11.33 -1.84
CA ASP A 378 -5.16 -12.57 -1.74
C ASP A 378 -4.71 -13.48 -0.59
N THR A 379 -3.49 -13.32 -0.09
CA THR A 379 -2.94 -14.01 1.08
C THR A 379 -3.30 -13.37 2.42
N GLY A 380 -4.11 -12.29 2.43
CA GLY A 380 -4.43 -11.52 3.64
C GLY A 380 -3.34 -10.56 4.11
N ARG A 381 -2.19 -10.49 3.41
CA ARG A 381 -1.15 -9.51 3.74
C ARG A 381 -1.61 -8.09 3.43
N MET A 382 -1.17 -7.16 4.26
CA MET A 382 -1.37 -5.73 4.03
C MET A 382 -0.57 -5.26 2.82
N SER A 383 -1.14 -4.37 2.01
CA SER A 383 -0.43 -3.65 0.95
C SER A 383 -0.36 -2.17 1.24
N CYS A 384 0.63 -1.50 0.67
CA CYS A 384 0.89 -0.07 0.87
C CYS A 384 0.95 0.68 -0.45
N GLY A 385 0.53 1.93 -0.42
CA GLY A 385 0.51 2.82 -1.57
C GLY A 385 -0.74 2.71 -2.43
N SER A 386 -0.91 3.67 -3.34
CA SER A 386 -1.97 3.67 -4.34
C SER A 386 -1.45 4.16 -5.68
N LYS A 387 -2.09 3.69 -6.76
CA LYS A 387 -1.90 4.26 -8.11
C LYS A 387 -2.56 5.63 -8.27
N ASP A 388 -3.47 5.97 -7.35
CA ASP A 388 -4.17 7.25 -7.35
C ASP A 388 -3.22 8.39 -6.97
N ASN A 389 -3.58 9.58 -7.38
CA ASN A 389 -2.91 10.81 -7.00
C ASN A 389 -3.62 11.41 -5.76
N ASN A 390 -2.89 11.99 -4.83
CA ASN A 390 -3.49 12.79 -3.76
C ASN A 390 -3.82 14.18 -4.34
N ASP A 391 -5.04 14.33 -4.85
CA ASP A 391 -5.46 15.53 -5.55
C ASP A 391 -5.58 16.74 -4.62
N ASP A 392 -5.90 16.54 -3.33
CA ASP A 392 -5.97 17.64 -2.35
C ASP A 392 -4.58 18.20 -2.08
N LEU A 393 -3.59 17.33 -1.89
CA LEU A 393 -2.19 17.72 -1.76
C LEU A 393 -1.64 18.34 -3.06
N ALA A 394 -2.03 17.78 -4.23
CA ALA A 394 -1.63 18.31 -5.53
C ALA A 394 -2.16 19.73 -5.75
N LYS A 395 -3.43 20.00 -5.39
CA LYS A 395 -4.01 21.35 -5.42
C LYS A 395 -3.24 22.31 -4.51
N LEU A 396 -2.95 21.89 -3.28
CA LEU A 396 -2.19 22.68 -2.31
C LEU A 396 -0.80 23.05 -2.84
N LYS A 397 -0.14 22.12 -3.51
CA LYS A 397 1.21 22.28 -4.12
C LYS A 397 1.21 22.87 -5.52
N LYS A 398 0.05 23.19 -6.09
CA LYS A 398 -0.11 23.69 -7.48
C LYS A 398 0.46 22.72 -8.51
N LEU A 399 0.30 21.43 -8.26
CA LEU A 399 0.67 20.34 -9.17
C LEU A 399 -0.56 19.82 -9.94
N PRO A 400 -0.38 19.10 -11.06
CA PRO A 400 -1.48 18.56 -11.83
C PRO A 400 -2.39 17.63 -11.01
N ILE A 401 -3.70 17.84 -11.15
CA ILE A 401 -4.73 16.90 -10.73
C ILE A 401 -4.83 15.83 -11.83
N ASN A 402 -4.89 14.55 -11.48
CA ASN A 402 -4.91 13.44 -12.44
C ASN A 402 -3.73 13.50 -13.45
N PRO A 403 -2.46 13.49 -12.99
CA PRO A 403 -1.31 13.59 -13.86
C PRO A 403 -1.22 12.42 -14.84
N SER A 404 -0.92 12.72 -16.12
CA SER A 404 -0.67 11.72 -17.14
C SER A 404 0.55 10.85 -16.80
N ALA A 405 0.70 9.69 -17.45
CA ALA A 405 1.86 8.82 -17.26
C ALA A 405 3.20 9.55 -17.52
N LYS A 406 3.22 10.46 -18.52
CA LYS A 406 4.38 11.31 -18.81
C LYS A 406 4.68 12.26 -17.64
N GLN A 407 3.66 12.96 -17.12
CA GLN A 407 3.82 13.88 -16.00
C GLN A 407 4.27 13.16 -14.72
N LYS A 408 3.77 11.93 -14.47
CA LYS A 408 4.25 11.09 -13.36
C LYS A 408 5.74 10.77 -13.48
N LYS A 409 6.21 10.43 -14.69
CA LYS A 409 7.64 10.18 -14.96
C LYS A 409 8.49 11.46 -14.83
N GLU A 410 7.93 12.62 -15.15
CA GLU A 410 8.57 13.92 -14.98
C GLU A 410 8.59 14.43 -13.52
N GLY A 411 8.11 13.65 -12.57
CA GLY A 411 8.07 14.05 -11.16
C GLY A 411 7.01 15.11 -10.85
N LYS A 412 5.88 15.12 -11.58
CA LYS A 412 4.78 16.09 -11.40
C LYS A 412 3.53 15.48 -10.78
N ALA A 413 3.69 14.43 -9.95
CA ALA A 413 2.58 13.78 -9.25
C ALA A 413 2.73 13.92 -7.74
N CYS A 414 1.61 13.82 -7.02
CA CYS A 414 1.53 13.62 -5.58
C CYS A 414 1.01 12.21 -5.30
N PRO A 415 1.83 11.14 -5.39
CA PRO A 415 1.37 9.78 -5.18
C PRO A 415 1.12 9.50 -3.70
N TYR A 416 0.50 8.35 -3.43
CA TYR A 416 0.59 7.65 -2.15
C TYR A 416 1.73 6.62 -2.25
N PRO A 417 2.97 6.93 -1.80
CA PRO A 417 4.12 6.08 -2.03
C PRO A 417 3.98 4.71 -1.36
N ASN A 418 4.53 3.66 -1.99
CA ASN A 418 4.59 2.34 -1.37
C ASN A 418 5.80 2.25 -0.44
N MET A 419 5.56 2.41 0.85
CA MET A 419 6.59 2.36 1.89
C MET A 419 7.11 0.96 2.19
N GLN A 420 6.41 -0.09 1.75
CA GLN A 420 6.84 -1.48 1.90
C GLN A 420 7.86 -1.92 0.83
N GLN A 421 8.04 -1.13 -0.23
CA GLN A 421 8.96 -1.42 -1.33
C GLN A 421 10.15 -0.48 -1.40
N LEU A 422 10.44 0.24 -0.31
CA LEU A 422 11.65 1.06 -0.23
C LEU A 422 12.89 0.17 -0.40
N PRO A 423 13.90 0.64 -1.16
CA PRO A 423 15.18 -0.06 -1.24
C PRO A 423 15.77 -0.37 0.14
N ALA A 424 16.46 -1.49 0.26
CA ALA A 424 17.00 -1.95 1.53
C ALA A 424 18.31 -1.23 1.92
N ASP A 425 18.86 -0.41 1.02
CA ASP A 425 20.11 0.30 1.22
C ASP A 425 20.04 1.38 2.31
N ASP A 426 21.16 1.59 2.97
CA ASP A 426 21.25 2.54 4.09
C ASP A 426 21.06 3.99 3.67
N ILE A 427 21.43 4.35 2.43
CA ILE A 427 21.30 5.72 1.91
C ILE A 427 19.81 6.07 1.84
N THR A 428 19.00 5.21 1.22
CA THR A 428 17.55 5.41 1.10
C THR A 428 16.86 5.39 2.47
N ARG A 429 17.18 4.39 3.31
CA ARG A 429 16.54 4.24 4.62
C ARG A 429 16.90 5.35 5.60
N SER A 430 18.14 5.86 5.57
CA SER A 430 18.57 6.97 6.42
C SER A 430 17.92 8.31 6.13
N CYS A 431 17.21 8.44 4.99
CA CYS A 431 16.40 9.61 4.69
C CYS A 431 15.12 9.69 5.53
N PHE A 432 14.62 8.54 6.01
CA PHE A 432 13.46 8.49 6.89
C PHE A 432 13.93 8.66 8.34
N THR A 433 13.59 9.78 8.95
CA THR A 433 14.10 10.18 10.26
C THR A 433 12.96 10.47 11.24
N ALA A 434 13.25 10.36 12.53
CA ALA A 434 12.32 10.84 13.55
C ALA A 434 12.35 12.38 13.57
N PRO A 435 11.19 13.07 13.71
CA PRO A 435 11.15 14.50 13.94
C PRO A 435 11.90 14.90 15.21
N LYS A 436 12.30 16.18 15.31
CA LYS A 436 12.98 16.69 16.50
C LYS A 436 12.17 16.38 17.78
N GLY A 437 12.84 15.80 18.77
CA GLY A 437 12.21 15.41 20.05
C GLY A 437 11.65 13.99 20.07
N TYR A 438 11.67 13.29 18.95
CA TYR A 438 11.22 11.89 18.84
C TYR A 438 12.39 10.95 18.55
N LYS A 439 12.16 9.66 18.79
CA LYS A 439 13.09 8.59 18.43
C LYS A 439 12.39 7.60 17.52
N TRP A 440 13.13 7.02 16.59
CA TRP A 440 12.67 5.91 15.79
C TRP A 440 12.77 4.63 16.61
N CYS A 441 11.71 3.85 16.62
CA CYS A 441 11.69 2.51 17.21
C CYS A 441 11.32 1.52 16.10
N SER A 442 12.16 0.52 15.90
CA SER A 442 11.89 -0.59 14.98
C SER A 442 11.69 -1.86 15.79
N CYS A 443 10.55 -2.50 15.59
CA CYS A 443 10.21 -3.78 16.21
C CYS A 443 9.88 -4.78 15.11
N ASP A 444 10.52 -5.95 15.15
CA ASP A 444 10.26 -7.03 14.22
C ASP A 444 10.10 -8.36 14.98
N TYR A 445 9.19 -9.20 14.51
CA TYR A 445 9.02 -10.53 15.07
C TYR A 445 10.08 -11.48 14.52
N SER A 446 10.84 -12.10 15.41
CA SER A 446 11.82 -13.11 15.00
C SER A 446 11.12 -14.36 14.48
N ALA A 447 11.34 -14.68 13.18
CA ALA A 447 10.86 -15.90 12.52
C ALA A 447 9.36 -16.18 12.75
N ILE A 448 8.49 -15.14 12.62
CA ILE A 448 7.06 -15.26 12.96
C ILE A 448 6.35 -16.38 12.18
N GLU A 449 6.64 -16.55 10.90
CA GLU A 449 6.01 -17.54 10.04
C GLU A 449 6.36 -18.97 10.51
N SER A 450 7.62 -19.22 10.79
CA SER A 450 8.09 -20.53 11.31
C SER A 450 7.54 -20.81 12.71
N ARG A 451 7.43 -19.78 13.58
CA ARG A 451 6.83 -19.94 14.92
C ARG A 451 5.34 -20.25 14.86
N LEU A 452 4.61 -19.57 13.98
CA LEU A 452 3.20 -19.86 13.76
C LEU A 452 3.01 -21.27 13.17
N GLY A 453 3.86 -21.67 12.21
CA GLY A 453 3.86 -23.02 11.69
C GLY A 453 4.08 -24.07 12.77
N ALA A 454 5.09 -23.89 13.61
CA ALA A 454 5.38 -24.79 14.74
C ALA A 454 4.19 -24.91 15.70
N ASP A 455 3.50 -23.79 16.01
CA ASP A 455 2.35 -23.81 16.92
C ASP A 455 1.10 -24.41 16.26
N ILE A 456 0.79 -24.06 15.02
CA ILE A 456 -0.39 -24.59 14.30
C ILE A 456 -0.30 -26.09 14.12
N TYR A 457 0.87 -26.59 13.66
CA TYR A 457 1.10 -28.03 13.41
C TYR A 457 1.51 -28.81 14.65
N LYS A 458 1.75 -28.14 15.80
CA LYS A 458 2.24 -28.75 17.03
C LYS A 458 3.54 -29.55 16.81
N GLU A 459 4.40 -29.02 15.90
CA GLU A 459 5.67 -29.66 15.59
C GLU A 459 6.67 -29.47 16.72
N GLN A 460 6.81 -30.51 17.56
CA GLN A 460 7.55 -30.44 18.82
C GLN A 460 9.03 -30.10 18.60
N SER A 461 9.65 -30.61 17.55
CA SER A 461 11.07 -30.33 17.22
C SER A 461 11.31 -28.85 16.94
N MET A 462 10.39 -28.19 16.22
CA MET A 462 10.46 -26.75 15.97
C MET A 462 10.16 -25.95 17.24
N ILE A 463 9.20 -26.37 18.04
CA ILE A 463 8.85 -25.72 19.32
C ILE A 463 10.07 -25.77 20.25
N ASP A 464 10.72 -26.92 20.39
CA ASP A 464 11.90 -27.11 21.22
C ASP A 464 13.08 -26.25 20.75
N GLU A 465 13.29 -26.13 19.43
CA GLU A 465 14.32 -25.25 18.89
C GLU A 465 14.05 -23.76 19.20
N PHE A 466 12.79 -23.32 19.15
CA PHE A 466 12.45 -21.93 19.49
C PHE A 466 12.52 -21.63 20.98
N ILE A 467 12.26 -22.61 21.86
CA ILE A 467 12.22 -22.41 23.33
C ILE A 467 13.58 -22.69 23.96
N HIS A 468 14.26 -23.75 23.53
CA HIS A 468 15.47 -24.29 24.16
C HIS A 468 16.71 -24.24 23.29
N GLY A 469 16.56 -24.06 21.97
CA GLY A 469 17.63 -24.05 20.98
C GLY A 469 18.14 -22.64 20.66
N SER A 470 18.67 -22.48 19.44
CA SER A 470 19.18 -21.21 18.90
C SER A 470 18.05 -20.23 18.52
N GLY A 471 16.87 -20.73 18.26
CA GLY A 471 15.73 -19.99 17.69
C GLY A 471 15.93 -19.59 16.21
N ASP A 472 17.00 -20.04 15.56
CA ASP A 472 17.30 -19.77 14.15
C ASP A 472 17.09 -21.01 13.29
N MET A 473 15.85 -21.22 12.84
CA MET A 473 15.46 -22.35 12.00
C MET A 473 16.27 -22.44 10.70
N HIS A 474 16.62 -21.31 10.09
CA HIS A 474 17.44 -21.33 8.87
C HIS A 474 18.86 -21.87 9.13
N SER A 475 19.46 -21.51 10.27
CA SER A 475 20.76 -22.08 10.66
C SER A 475 20.64 -23.55 10.99
N LEU A 476 19.58 -23.99 11.69
CA LEU A 476 19.31 -25.40 11.94
C LEU A 476 19.13 -26.18 10.64
N CYS A 477 18.32 -25.70 9.70
CA CYS A 477 18.11 -26.32 8.40
C CYS A 477 19.43 -26.43 7.60
N ALA A 478 20.24 -25.36 7.58
CA ALA A 478 21.54 -25.39 6.93
C ALA A 478 22.45 -26.45 7.56
N TYR A 479 22.51 -26.54 8.90
CA TYR A 479 23.26 -27.56 9.62
C TYR A 479 22.82 -28.99 9.28
N MET A 480 21.52 -29.20 9.11
CA MET A 480 20.97 -30.51 8.78
C MET A 480 21.22 -30.91 7.32
N ILE A 481 21.16 -29.98 6.38
CA ILE A 481 21.25 -30.22 4.94
C ILE A 481 22.71 -30.29 4.49
N TYR A 482 23.53 -29.30 4.88
CA TYR A 482 24.92 -29.16 4.42
C TYR A 482 25.92 -29.86 5.33
N THR A 483 25.76 -31.19 5.46
CA THR A 483 26.52 -32.00 6.41
C THR A 483 28.00 -32.20 6.04
N LYS A 484 28.36 -31.90 4.78
CA LYS A 484 29.74 -31.97 4.28
C LYS A 484 30.46 -30.64 4.44
N GLU A 485 29.71 -29.55 4.32
CA GLU A 485 30.24 -28.20 4.30
C GLU A 485 30.29 -27.59 5.73
N ILE A 486 29.34 -27.98 6.58
CA ILE A 486 29.26 -27.50 7.97
C ILE A 486 29.71 -28.61 8.92
N PRO A 487 30.87 -28.44 9.60
CA PRO A 487 31.34 -29.38 10.60
C PRO A 487 30.33 -29.62 11.72
N ARG A 488 30.23 -30.87 12.20
CA ARG A 488 29.21 -31.26 13.20
C ARG A 488 29.43 -30.69 14.59
N ASP A 489 30.61 -30.17 14.88
CA ASP A 489 30.96 -29.46 16.11
C ASP A 489 30.67 -27.95 16.03
N THR A 490 30.21 -27.46 14.87
CA THR A 490 29.83 -26.05 14.71
C THR A 490 28.52 -25.77 15.48
N PRO A 491 28.53 -24.83 16.44
CA PRO A 491 27.31 -24.42 17.13
C PRO A 491 26.32 -23.76 16.16
N ILE A 492 25.04 -24.12 16.22
CA ILE A 492 23.98 -23.61 15.30
C ILE A 492 23.95 -22.07 15.30
N LYS A 493 24.11 -21.44 16.47
CA LYS A 493 24.15 -19.98 16.62
C LYS A 493 25.26 -19.28 15.82
N ASP A 494 26.33 -19.99 15.50
CA ASP A 494 27.49 -19.44 14.80
C ASP A 494 27.38 -19.61 13.27
N ILE A 495 26.47 -20.46 12.77
CA ILE A 495 26.27 -20.73 11.34
C ILE A 495 25.92 -19.45 10.57
N LYS A 496 25.09 -18.60 11.14
CA LYS A 496 24.75 -17.30 10.53
C LYS A 496 25.98 -16.45 10.20
N LYS A 497 27.02 -16.54 11.02
CA LYS A 497 28.27 -15.79 10.87
C LYS A 497 29.28 -16.52 10.00
N LEU A 498 29.40 -17.83 10.16
CA LEU A 498 30.44 -18.64 9.52
C LEU A 498 30.04 -19.12 8.10
N TYR A 499 28.75 -19.38 7.89
CA TYR A 499 28.20 -19.95 6.64
C TYR A 499 26.96 -19.20 6.16
N PRO A 500 27.01 -17.86 5.99
CA PRO A 500 25.85 -17.04 5.65
C PRO A 500 25.20 -17.44 4.31
N HIS A 501 26.01 -17.86 3.32
CA HIS A 501 25.53 -18.31 2.01
C HIS A 501 24.71 -19.59 2.12
N LEU A 502 25.17 -20.60 2.85
CA LEU A 502 24.44 -21.85 3.04
C LEU A 502 23.12 -21.63 3.80
N ARG A 503 23.16 -20.74 4.80
CA ARG A 503 21.95 -20.31 5.51
C ARG A 503 20.96 -19.58 4.60
N LYS A 504 21.43 -18.81 3.60
CA LYS A 504 20.58 -18.12 2.61
C LYS A 504 19.93 -19.14 1.66
N ASP A 505 20.68 -20.15 1.23
CA ASP A 505 20.22 -21.17 0.27
C ASP A 505 19.11 -22.08 0.82
N VAL A 506 19.00 -22.28 2.13
CA VAL A 506 17.93 -23.09 2.72
C VAL A 506 16.62 -22.34 2.90
N LYS A 507 16.59 -21.01 2.88
CA LYS A 507 15.35 -20.23 3.07
C LYS A 507 14.22 -20.64 2.10
N PRO A 508 14.46 -20.76 0.77
CA PRO A 508 13.42 -21.19 -0.15
C PRO A 508 12.93 -22.62 0.13
N ILE A 509 13.82 -23.50 0.61
CA ILE A 509 13.50 -24.90 0.92
C ILE A 509 12.58 -24.96 2.14
N GLU A 510 12.90 -24.24 3.20
CA GLU A 510 12.08 -24.16 4.42
C GLU A 510 10.68 -23.61 4.12
N PHE A 511 10.60 -22.49 3.39
CA PHE A 511 9.30 -21.91 3.01
C PHE A 511 8.51 -22.84 2.08
N SER A 512 9.14 -23.57 1.16
CA SER A 512 8.43 -24.49 0.27
C SER A 512 7.87 -25.69 1.01
N GLN A 513 8.56 -26.21 2.02
CA GLN A 513 8.08 -27.30 2.88
C GLN A 513 6.91 -26.85 3.75
N GLN A 514 6.98 -25.65 4.35
CA GLN A 514 5.85 -25.07 5.10
C GLN A 514 4.62 -24.90 4.22
N LEU A 515 4.76 -24.39 2.97
CA LEU A 515 3.67 -24.26 2.00
C LEU A 515 3.11 -25.62 1.58
N LYS A 516 3.94 -26.65 1.39
CA LYS A 516 3.48 -27.98 1.01
C LYS A 516 2.63 -28.63 2.11
N VAL A 517 3.02 -28.47 3.36
CA VAL A 517 2.22 -28.94 4.52
C VAL A 517 0.88 -28.19 4.61
N PHE A 518 0.82 -26.90 4.21
CA PHE A 518 -0.44 -26.14 4.11
C PHE A 518 -1.37 -26.64 3.01
N ILE A 519 -0.83 -27.22 1.93
CA ILE A 519 -1.63 -27.71 0.78
C ILE A 519 -2.13 -29.12 1.03
N ASP A 520 -1.35 -29.95 1.74
CA ASP A 520 -1.63 -31.39 1.95
C ASP A 520 -2.57 -31.65 3.17
N ASN A 521 -2.91 -30.62 3.99
CA ASN A 521 -3.86 -30.65 5.11
C ASN A 521 -5.05 -29.70 4.88
#